data_e89ea6c7e0e74eee7209376976bbb2a6
#
_entry.id   e89ea6c7e0e74eee7209376976bbb2a6
#
_cell.length_a   1.000
_cell.length_b   1.000
_cell.length_c   1.000
_cell.angle_alpha   90.00
_cell.angle_beta   90.00
_cell.angle_gamma   90.00
#
_symmetry.space_group_name_H-M   'P 1'
#
loop_
_entity.id
_entity.type
_entity.pdbx_description
1 polymer ?
#
loop_
_entity_poly.entity_id
_entity_poly.type
_entity_poly.pdbx_seq_one_letter_code
_entity_poly.pdbx_strand_id
1 'polypeptide(L)'
;MESVIKFSFPCITYKCSLNKKGRRRYGSLEELLSTQEGITSTVGMPNGSQELHIDVRNSVHYTSFVEFDLEKDNIIHNLKKLNNEAQWFGLLKYNIIEYKEGGFFKEHQDKQIKPTHYGTLLVFPPALGEFAHTGGELILNRGKFKFNSSENTEWTFIAFQTNIFHECKEVLSGRRIVFKTELYSGIPIERINIKKEQPHYVDGSLYKKDFDEEYLD
;
A
#
# COMPACT_ATOMS: atom_id res chain seq x y z
N MET A 1 -17.49 4.28 14.40
CA MET A 1 -16.48 3.77 13.48
C MET A 1 -15.11 4.17 13.98
N GLU A 2 -14.16 3.25 13.91
CA GLU A 2 -12.76 3.54 14.25
C GLU A 2 -12.13 4.33 13.09
N SER A 3 -11.15 5.18 13.37
CA SER A 3 -10.42 5.91 12.32
C SER A 3 -9.12 5.20 11.90
N VAL A 4 -8.65 4.29 12.74
CA VAL A 4 -7.48 3.43 12.55
C VAL A 4 -7.78 2.06 13.10
N ILE A 5 -7.47 1.01 12.36
CA ILE A 5 -7.60 -0.38 12.80
C ILE A 5 -6.28 -1.13 12.55
N LYS A 6 -5.98 -2.06 13.43
CA LYS A 6 -4.83 -2.98 13.31
C LYS A 6 -5.29 -4.42 13.49
N PHE A 7 -4.82 -5.32 12.65
CA PHE A 7 -5.02 -6.77 12.78
C PHE A 7 -3.83 -7.52 12.20
N SER A 8 -3.62 -8.76 12.61
CA SER A 8 -2.44 -9.54 12.22
C SER A 8 -2.79 -10.97 11.87
N PHE A 9 -1.92 -11.59 11.06
CA PHE A 9 -1.98 -13.01 10.73
C PHE A 9 -0.58 -13.61 10.93
N PRO A 10 -0.46 -14.80 11.55
CA PRO A 10 0.84 -15.43 11.80
C PRO A 10 1.54 -15.84 10.49
N CYS A 11 0.78 -16.20 9.49
CA CYS A 11 1.27 -16.60 8.17
C CYS A 11 0.27 -16.18 7.10
N ILE A 12 0.78 -15.70 5.97
CA ILE A 12 -0.03 -15.46 4.77
C ILE A 12 0.73 -15.94 3.53
N THR A 13 -0.01 -16.35 2.51
CA THR A 13 0.56 -16.60 1.18
C THR A 13 0.40 -15.38 0.30
N TYR A 14 1.39 -15.14 -0.54
CA TYR A 14 1.37 -14.01 -1.47
C TYR A 14 2.08 -14.36 -2.78
N LYS A 15 1.77 -13.60 -3.82
CA LYS A 15 2.40 -13.71 -5.13
C LYS A 15 2.92 -12.35 -5.57
N CYS A 16 4.20 -12.27 -5.94
CA CYS A 16 4.77 -11.07 -6.55
C CYS A 16 4.60 -11.14 -8.06
N SER A 17 3.99 -10.12 -8.65
CA SER A 17 3.91 -9.97 -10.09
C SER A 17 5.17 -9.32 -10.61
N LEU A 18 6.00 -10.08 -11.31
CA LEU A 18 7.22 -9.60 -11.95
C LEU A 18 6.92 -9.23 -13.40
N ASN A 19 7.24 -8.01 -13.79
CA ASN A 19 7.13 -7.58 -15.18
C ASN A 19 8.53 -7.57 -15.81
N LYS A 20 8.83 -8.54 -16.68
CA LYS A 20 10.10 -8.60 -17.40
C LYS A 20 9.85 -8.63 -18.90
N LYS A 21 10.29 -7.58 -19.60
CA LYS A 21 10.17 -7.45 -21.08
C LYS A 21 8.73 -7.63 -21.58
N GLY A 22 7.75 -7.05 -20.92
CA GLY A 22 6.33 -7.12 -21.31
C GLY A 22 5.65 -8.48 -21.03
N ARG A 23 6.34 -9.42 -20.38
CA ARG A 23 5.77 -10.70 -19.94
C ARG A 23 5.61 -10.69 -18.42
N ARG A 24 4.40 -10.96 -17.97
CA ARG A 24 4.09 -11.12 -16.55
C ARG A 24 4.42 -12.55 -16.13
N ARG A 25 5.17 -12.68 -15.02
CA ARG A 25 5.34 -13.93 -14.30
C ARG A 25 5.19 -13.69 -12.80
N TYR A 26 4.99 -14.75 -12.05
CA TYR A 26 5.03 -14.69 -10.60
C TYR A 26 6.38 -15.17 -10.08
N GLY A 27 6.85 -14.57 -9.01
CA GLY A 27 8.11 -14.91 -8.35
C GLY A 27 8.08 -14.56 -6.86
N SER A 28 9.21 -14.73 -6.18
CA SER A 28 9.36 -14.32 -4.78
C SER A 28 9.57 -12.80 -4.66
N LEU A 29 9.36 -12.28 -3.46
CA LEU A 29 9.65 -10.87 -3.16
C LEU A 29 11.16 -10.60 -3.25
N GLU A 30 12.00 -11.52 -2.78
CA GLU A 30 13.47 -11.43 -2.90
C GLU A 30 13.89 -11.33 -4.37
N GLU A 31 13.34 -12.17 -5.24
CA GLU A 31 13.61 -12.09 -6.66
C GLU A 31 13.20 -10.74 -7.24
N LEU A 32 12.05 -10.19 -6.83
CA LEU A 32 11.60 -8.88 -7.26
C LEU A 32 12.59 -7.80 -6.84
N LEU A 33 12.91 -7.74 -5.55
CA LEU A 33 13.79 -6.72 -4.97
C LEU A 33 15.23 -6.79 -5.48
N SER A 34 15.69 -7.99 -5.90
CA SER A 34 17.04 -8.18 -6.46
C SER A 34 17.12 -7.93 -7.97
N THR A 35 16.02 -8.04 -8.70
CA THR A 35 16.00 -7.97 -10.17
C THR A 35 15.41 -6.69 -10.73
N GLN A 36 14.72 -5.91 -9.90
CA GLN A 36 14.11 -4.64 -10.30
C GLN A 36 14.76 -3.47 -9.56
N GLU A 37 14.98 -2.40 -10.28
CA GLU A 37 15.41 -1.14 -9.69
C GLU A 37 14.19 -0.42 -9.11
N GLY A 38 14.30 0.03 -7.87
CA GLY A 38 13.28 0.84 -7.22
C GLY A 38 13.31 2.28 -7.76
N ILE A 39 12.15 2.83 -8.01
CA ILE A 39 11.97 4.21 -8.48
C ILE A 39 11.79 5.11 -7.25
N THR A 40 12.54 6.21 -7.18
CA THR A 40 12.38 7.19 -6.10
C THR A 40 10.93 7.69 -6.06
N SER A 41 10.34 7.65 -4.88
CA SER A 41 8.94 8.04 -4.72
C SER A 41 8.78 9.55 -4.75
N THR A 42 7.74 10.02 -5.42
CA THR A 42 7.34 11.43 -5.50
C THR A 42 6.34 11.80 -4.40
N VAL A 43 6.09 13.08 -4.25
CA VAL A 43 5.09 13.66 -3.35
C VAL A 43 4.02 14.36 -4.20
N GLY A 44 2.76 14.11 -3.90
CA GLY A 44 1.65 14.79 -4.57
C GLY A 44 1.54 16.25 -4.12
N MET A 45 1.55 17.17 -5.06
CA MET A 45 1.41 18.61 -4.82
C MET A 45 -0.06 19.06 -4.85
N PRO A 46 -0.42 20.20 -4.21
CA PRO A 46 -1.79 20.72 -4.23
C PRO A 46 -2.36 20.96 -5.63
N ASN A 47 -1.50 21.31 -6.61
CA ASN A 47 -1.88 21.50 -8.00
C ASN A 47 -2.14 20.19 -8.77
N GLY A 48 -1.94 19.02 -8.10
CA GLY A 48 -2.11 17.71 -8.69
C GLY A 48 -0.86 17.13 -9.37
N SER A 49 0.24 17.91 -9.46
CA SER A 49 1.52 17.37 -9.96
C SER A 49 2.15 16.39 -8.95
N GLN A 50 3.08 15.58 -9.45
CA GLN A 50 3.94 14.70 -8.64
C GLN A 50 5.37 15.27 -8.73
N GLU A 51 5.96 15.57 -7.59
CA GLU A 51 7.29 16.19 -7.53
C GLU A 51 8.20 15.41 -6.60
N LEU A 52 9.49 15.45 -6.90
CA LEU A 52 10.51 14.84 -6.05
C LEU A 52 10.92 15.82 -4.95
N HIS A 53 10.57 15.51 -3.72
CA HIS A 53 10.92 16.25 -2.52
C HIS A 53 11.59 15.33 -1.50
N ILE A 54 12.88 15.12 -1.65
CA ILE A 54 13.66 14.19 -0.81
C ILE A 54 13.71 14.61 0.67
N ASP A 55 13.50 15.88 0.96
CA ASP A 55 13.36 16.43 2.32
C ASP A 55 11.98 16.18 2.95
N VAL A 56 11.00 15.74 2.17
CA VAL A 56 9.65 15.37 2.62
C VAL A 56 9.49 13.85 2.63
N ARG A 57 10.01 13.17 1.60
CA ARG A 57 9.90 11.72 1.44
C ARG A 57 11.17 11.14 0.86
N ASN A 58 11.76 10.17 1.57
CA ASN A 58 12.88 9.37 1.08
C ASN A 58 12.48 7.90 1.09
N SER A 59 11.99 7.41 -0.02
CA SER A 59 11.60 6.01 -0.24
C SER A 59 11.65 5.68 -1.72
N VAL A 60 11.64 4.41 -2.04
CA VAL A 60 11.48 3.92 -3.41
C VAL A 60 10.22 3.08 -3.52
N HIS A 61 9.64 3.02 -4.71
CA HIS A 61 8.56 2.11 -5.03
C HIS A 61 8.93 1.25 -6.23
N TYR A 62 8.23 0.14 -6.40
CA TYR A 62 8.46 -0.80 -7.49
C TYR A 62 7.26 -0.83 -8.41
N THR A 63 7.50 -0.97 -9.72
CA THR A 63 6.44 -1.10 -10.74
C THR A 63 5.70 -2.44 -10.68
N SER A 64 6.24 -3.37 -9.91
CA SER A 64 5.60 -4.63 -9.59
C SER A 64 4.69 -4.51 -8.38
N PHE A 65 3.75 -5.42 -8.24
CA PHE A 65 2.80 -5.43 -7.13
C PHE A 65 2.69 -6.84 -6.53
N VAL A 66 2.16 -6.88 -5.33
CA VAL A 66 1.90 -8.10 -4.59
C VAL A 66 0.39 -8.35 -4.53
N GLU A 67 0.00 -9.61 -4.67
CA GLU A 67 -1.34 -10.12 -4.42
C GLU A 67 -1.25 -11.05 -3.21
N PHE A 68 -2.06 -10.78 -2.17
CA PHE A 68 -2.17 -11.64 -1.01
C PHE A 68 -3.34 -12.60 -1.16
N ASP A 69 -3.10 -13.88 -0.84
CA ASP A 69 -4.14 -14.88 -0.73
C ASP A 69 -4.67 -14.87 0.70
N LEU A 70 -5.74 -14.13 0.91
CA LEU A 70 -6.32 -13.87 2.21
C LEU A 70 -7.77 -14.32 2.24
N GLU A 71 -8.20 -14.88 3.37
CA GLU A 71 -9.61 -15.17 3.61
C GLU A 71 -10.42 -13.86 3.65
N LYS A 72 -11.31 -13.73 2.66
CA LYS A 72 -12.14 -12.53 2.45
C LYS A 72 -12.85 -12.09 3.72
N ASP A 73 -13.48 -13.00 4.42
CA ASP A 73 -14.36 -12.69 5.54
C ASP A 73 -13.63 -12.06 6.72
N ASN A 74 -12.41 -12.53 6.99
CA ASN A 74 -11.58 -11.98 8.08
C ASN A 74 -11.18 -10.54 7.81
N ILE A 75 -10.84 -10.22 6.57
CA ILE A 75 -10.43 -8.86 6.20
C ILE A 75 -11.63 -7.94 6.15
N ILE A 76 -12.73 -8.34 5.50
CA ILE A 76 -13.97 -7.56 5.45
C ILE A 76 -14.47 -7.25 6.86
N HIS A 77 -14.47 -8.24 7.76
CA HIS A 77 -14.90 -8.04 9.14
C HIS A 77 -14.09 -6.93 9.82
N ASN A 78 -12.78 -6.92 9.64
CA ASN A 78 -11.91 -5.88 10.20
C ASN A 78 -12.12 -4.53 9.50
N LEU A 79 -12.17 -4.48 8.18
CA LEU A 79 -12.37 -3.22 7.43
C LEU A 79 -13.73 -2.57 7.72
N LYS A 80 -14.77 -3.33 8.05
CA LYS A 80 -16.08 -2.80 8.46
C LYS A 80 -16.03 -1.99 9.76
N LYS A 81 -15.04 -2.18 10.60
CA LYS A 81 -14.82 -1.33 11.78
C LYS A 81 -14.40 0.09 11.37
N LEU A 82 -13.67 0.21 10.25
CA LEU A 82 -13.23 1.48 9.68
C LEU A 82 -14.34 2.15 8.85
N ASN A 83 -15.04 1.36 8.05
CA ASN A 83 -16.16 1.77 7.23
C ASN A 83 -17.17 0.62 7.13
N ASN A 84 -18.40 0.82 7.60
CA ASN A 84 -19.45 -0.21 7.59
C ASN A 84 -19.88 -0.64 6.18
N GLU A 85 -19.64 0.21 5.18
CA GLU A 85 -19.86 -0.07 3.75
C GLU A 85 -18.63 -0.70 3.08
N ALA A 86 -17.58 -0.99 3.84
CA ALA A 86 -16.38 -1.60 3.31
C ALA A 86 -16.71 -2.95 2.65
N GLN A 87 -16.26 -3.08 1.42
CA GLN A 87 -16.32 -4.30 0.67
C GLN A 87 -14.89 -4.74 0.37
N TRP A 88 -14.65 -6.06 0.40
CA TRP A 88 -13.36 -6.59 0.03
C TRP A 88 -13.26 -6.71 -1.49
N PHE A 89 -12.27 -6.07 -2.05
CA PHE A 89 -11.92 -6.21 -3.45
C PHE A 89 -10.82 -7.28 -3.55
N GLY A 90 -11.22 -8.52 -3.79
CA GLY A 90 -10.39 -9.74 -3.65
C GLY A 90 -9.14 -9.84 -4.52
N LEU A 91 -8.83 -8.79 -5.29
CA LEU A 91 -7.63 -8.71 -6.13
C LEU A 91 -6.94 -7.35 -5.95
N LEU A 92 -6.89 -6.85 -4.73
CA LEU A 92 -6.15 -5.64 -4.47
C LEU A 92 -4.69 -5.85 -4.80
N LYS A 93 -4.20 -5.04 -5.70
CA LYS A 93 -2.80 -4.92 -6.03
C LYS A 93 -2.16 -4.01 -4.99
N TYR A 94 -1.19 -4.55 -4.28
CA TYR A 94 -0.44 -3.79 -3.31
C TYR A 94 0.84 -3.26 -3.96
N ASN A 95 1.01 -1.96 -3.95
CA ASN A 95 2.26 -1.32 -4.32
C ASN A 95 3.33 -1.65 -3.28
N ILE A 96 4.54 -1.92 -3.72
CA ILE A 96 5.67 -2.19 -2.83
C ILE A 96 6.41 -0.89 -2.62
N ILE A 97 6.56 -0.49 -1.36
CA ILE A 97 7.33 0.68 -0.95
C ILE A 97 8.48 0.21 -0.06
N GLU A 98 9.68 0.65 -0.36
CA GLU A 98 10.88 0.37 0.42
C GLU A 98 11.44 1.65 1.02
N TYR A 99 11.73 1.59 2.31
CA TYR A 99 12.51 2.58 3.03
C TYR A 99 13.83 1.94 3.43
N LYS A 100 14.93 2.40 2.84
CA LYS A 100 16.30 2.04 3.24
C LYS A 100 16.75 2.89 4.41
N GLU A 101 17.94 2.67 4.92
CA GLU A 101 18.57 3.53 5.90
C GLU A 101 18.50 5.00 5.49
N GLY A 102 18.10 5.88 6.40
CA GLY A 102 17.78 7.28 6.13
C GLY A 102 16.43 7.49 5.45
N GLY A 103 15.64 6.44 5.21
CA GLY A 103 14.32 6.52 4.57
C GLY A 103 13.25 6.99 5.54
N PHE A 104 12.37 7.89 5.10
CA PHE A 104 11.28 8.45 5.90
C PHE A 104 10.15 9.00 5.02
N PHE A 105 9.04 9.37 5.65
CA PHE A 105 8.00 10.19 5.04
C PHE A 105 7.39 11.09 6.10
N LYS A 106 7.53 12.41 5.97
CA LYS A 106 6.99 13.40 6.90
C LYS A 106 5.48 13.34 7.02
N GLU A 107 4.93 13.94 8.07
CA GLU A 107 3.50 13.95 8.34
C GLU A 107 2.71 14.52 7.17
N HIS A 108 1.71 13.77 6.72
CA HIS A 108 0.83 14.12 5.62
C HIS A 108 -0.53 13.41 5.76
N GLN A 109 -1.44 13.73 4.88
CA GLN A 109 -2.69 12.99 4.65
C GLN A 109 -2.68 12.44 3.24
N ASP A 110 -3.26 11.25 3.05
CA ASP A 110 -3.47 10.73 1.70
C ASP A 110 -4.54 11.56 0.97
N LYS A 111 -4.24 11.91 -0.29
CA LYS A 111 -5.23 12.60 -1.11
C LYS A 111 -6.35 11.63 -1.48
N GLN A 112 -7.58 12.03 -1.29
CA GLN A 112 -8.72 11.29 -1.78
C GLN A 112 -8.74 11.33 -3.31
N ILE A 113 -8.55 10.16 -3.96
CA ILE A 113 -8.43 10.04 -5.41
C ILE A 113 -9.81 10.06 -6.07
N LYS A 114 -10.81 9.42 -5.43
CA LYS A 114 -12.20 9.32 -5.89
C LYS A 114 -13.15 9.50 -4.70
N PRO A 115 -14.41 9.87 -4.92
CA PRO A 115 -15.39 9.99 -3.83
C PRO A 115 -15.56 8.73 -2.99
N THR A 116 -15.39 7.55 -3.60
CA THR A 116 -15.46 6.24 -2.93
C THR A 116 -14.19 5.85 -2.20
N HIS A 117 -13.07 6.56 -2.38
CA HIS A 117 -11.81 6.31 -1.68
C HIS A 117 -11.91 6.76 -0.23
N TYR A 118 -12.03 5.81 0.69
CA TYR A 118 -12.24 6.10 2.11
C TYR A 118 -11.01 5.88 2.98
N GLY A 119 -9.99 5.17 2.52
CA GLY A 119 -8.85 4.85 3.36
C GLY A 119 -7.68 4.23 2.62
N THR A 120 -6.64 4.00 3.40
CA THR A 120 -5.40 3.32 3.00
C THR A 120 -5.22 2.07 3.84
N LEU A 121 -4.75 1.00 3.22
CA LEU A 121 -4.32 -0.22 3.89
C LEU A 121 -2.82 -0.41 3.68
N LEU A 122 -2.10 -0.50 4.77
CA LEU A 122 -0.68 -0.85 4.82
C LEU A 122 -0.53 -2.27 5.35
N VAL A 123 0.35 -3.05 4.72
CA VAL A 123 0.69 -4.40 5.18
C VAL A 123 2.20 -4.45 5.43
N PHE A 124 2.56 -4.95 6.59
CA PHE A 124 3.93 -5.07 7.06
C PHE A 124 4.29 -6.54 7.21
N PRO A 125 5.36 -7.01 6.56
CA PRO A 125 5.90 -8.35 6.82
C PRO A 125 6.49 -8.44 8.23
N PRO A 126 6.73 -9.65 8.75
CA PRO A 126 7.60 -9.84 9.92
C PRO A 126 8.97 -9.20 9.67
N ALA A 127 9.51 -8.49 10.67
CA ALA A 127 10.82 -7.84 10.60
C ALA A 127 11.95 -8.85 10.82
N LEU A 128 12.01 -9.88 9.98
CA LEU A 128 12.94 -11.00 10.07
C LEU A 128 13.78 -11.10 8.78
N GLY A 129 15.00 -11.63 8.90
CA GLY A 129 15.88 -11.86 7.75
C GLY A 129 16.15 -10.57 6.98
N GLU A 130 15.85 -10.56 5.70
CA GLU A 130 16.06 -9.40 4.81
C GLU A 130 15.14 -8.20 5.10
N PHE A 131 14.07 -8.37 5.88
CA PHE A 131 13.16 -7.30 6.30
C PHE A 131 13.49 -6.76 7.71
N ALA A 132 14.57 -7.26 8.32
CA ALA A 132 15.04 -6.75 9.59
C ALA A 132 15.51 -5.29 9.44
N HIS A 133 15.03 -4.43 10.33
CA HIS A 133 15.37 -3.00 10.34
C HIS A 133 15.24 -2.44 11.74
N THR A 134 15.74 -1.23 11.93
CA THR A 134 15.52 -0.44 13.16
C THR A 134 14.97 0.93 12.77
N GLY A 135 14.23 1.59 13.67
CA GLY A 135 13.52 2.82 13.36
C GLY A 135 12.32 2.58 12.44
N GLY A 136 11.91 3.59 11.68
CA GLY A 136 10.80 3.48 10.75
C GLY A 136 9.43 3.38 11.42
N GLU A 137 9.25 3.90 12.64
CA GLU A 137 7.95 3.89 13.34
C GLU A 137 6.87 4.56 12.49
N LEU A 138 5.72 3.92 12.34
CA LEU A 138 4.52 4.52 11.75
C LEU A 138 3.74 5.25 12.85
N ILE A 139 3.52 6.55 12.67
CA ILE A 139 2.73 7.38 13.57
C ILE A 139 1.49 7.83 12.83
N LEU A 140 0.31 7.60 13.43
CA LEU A 140 -0.97 8.00 12.87
C LEU A 140 -1.74 8.88 13.85
N ASN A 141 -2.61 9.71 13.28
CA ASN A 141 -3.52 10.58 14.03
C ASN A 141 -2.78 11.46 15.05
N ARG A 142 -1.67 12.06 14.60
CA ARG A 142 -0.82 12.96 15.41
C ARG A 142 -0.35 12.31 16.73
N GLY A 143 0.12 11.07 16.62
CA GLY A 143 0.69 10.32 17.74
C GLY A 143 -0.29 9.56 18.62
N LYS A 144 -1.61 9.58 18.30
CA LYS A 144 -2.60 8.77 19.02
C LYS A 144 -2.46 7.28 18.77
N PHE A 145 -1.88 6.90 17.64
CA PHE A 145 -1.56 5.52 17.30
C PHE A 145 -0.11 5.45 16.82
N LYS A 146 0.63 4.49 17.36
CA LYS A 146 2.02 4.23 17.00
C LYS A 146 2.22 2.75 16.72
N PHE A 147 2.99 2.45 15.69
CA PHE A 147 3.33 1.08 15.32
C PHE A 147 4.81 0.99 14.96
N ASN A 148 5.55 0.20 15.74
CA ASN A 148 6.95 -0.11 15.48
C ASN A 148 7.04 -1.39 14.64
N SER A 149 7.25 -1.25 13.33
CA SER A 149 7.37 -2.39 12.43
C SER A 149 8.66 -3.18 12.63
N SER A 150 9.68 -2.61 13.26
CA SER A 150 10.96 -3.31 13.53
C SER A 150 10.84 -4.42 14.59
N GLU A 151 9.78 -4.40 15.38
CA GLU A 151 9.46 -5.43 16.39
C GLU A 151 8.38 -6.41 15.91
N ASN A 152 7.99 -6.30 14.65
CA ASN A 152 6.88 -7.05 14.10
C ASN A 152 7.27 -8.52 13.85
N THR A 153 6.56 -9.45 14.47
CA THR A 153 6.78 -10.90 14.32
C THR A 153 5.75 -11.60 13.44
N GLU A 154 4.69 -10.89 13.05
CA GLU A 154 3.59 -11.40 12.26
C GLU A 154 3.30 -10.47 11.09
N TRP A 155 2.57 -10.95 10.10
CA TRP A 155 2.02 -10.11 9.05
C TRP A 155 0.98 -9.17 9.64
N THR A 156 1.28 -7.87 9.68
CA THR A 156 0.43 -6.87 10.32
C THR A 156 -0.21 -5.96 9.28
N PHE A 157 -1.51 -5.78 9.41
CA PHE A 157 -2.35 -4.94 8.58
C PHE A 157 -2.79 -3.73 9.39
N ILE A 158 -2.58 -2.55 8.84
CA ILE A 158 -3.02 -1.29 9.43
C ILE A 158 -3.83 -0.53 8.38
N ALA A 159 -5.12 -0.32 8.66
CA ALA A 159 -5.98 0.47 7.80
C ALA A 159 -6.41 1.74 8.51
N PHE A 160 -6.48 2.85 7.77
CA PHE A 160 -6.89 4.15 8.30
C PHE A 160 -7.60 4.98 7.22
N GLN A 161 -8.44 5.91 7.67
CA GLN A 161 -9.19 6.81 6.79
C GLN A 161 -8.25 7.83 6.12
N THR A 162 -8.60 8.29 4.92
CA THR A 162 -7.79 9.22 4.12
C THR A 162 -7.46 10.55 4.82
N ASN A 163 -8.33 11.00 5.74
CA ASN A 163 -8.17 12.22 6.51
C ASN A 163 -7.25 12.09 7.74
N ILE A 164 -6.65 10.90 7.96
CA ILE A 164 -5.74 10.68 9.07
C ILE A 164 -4.34 11.16 8.72
N PHE A 165 -3.81 12.08 9.53
CA PHE A 165 -2.41 12.45 9.47
C PHE A 165 -1.53 11.26 9.82
N HIS A 166 -0.53 11.02 9.01
CA HIS A 166 0.40 9.92 9.23
C HIS A 166 1.81 10.25 8.76
N GLU A 167 2.78 9.65 9.40
CA GLU A 167 4.20 9.77 9.08
C GLU A 167 4.92 8.43 9.26
N CYS A 168 5.99 8.25 8.51
CA CYS A 168 6.98 7.21 8.73
C CYS A 168 8.25 7.88 9.25
N LYS A 169 8.65 7.56 10.48
CA LYS A 169 9.92 8.02 11.04
C LYS A 169 11.09 7.42 10.27
N GLU A 170 12.25 8.00 10.46
CA GLU A 170 13.47 7.55 9.80
C GLU A 170 13.80 6.09 10.12
N VAL A 171 14.13 5.33 9.09
CA VAL A 171 14.73 4.00 9.21
C VAL A 171 16.21 4.17 9.53
N LEU A 172 16.64 3.65 10.67
CA LEU A 172 17.98 3.86 11.19
C LEU A 172 18.97 2.82 10.67
N SER A 173 18.50 1.64 10.33
CA SER A 173 19.29 0.58 9.70
C SER A 173 18.41 -0.44 9.01
N GLY A 174 18.97 -1.18 8.07
CA GLY A 174 18.29 -2.27 7.37
C GLY A 174 17.29 -1.80 6.30
N ARG A 175 16.25 -2.61 6.08
CA ARG A 175 15.30 -2.43 4.98
C ARG A 175 13.86 -2.60 5.50
N ARG A 176 13.07 -1.54 5.48
CA ARG A 176 11.66 -1.57 5.83
C ARG A 176 10.81 -1.66 4.57
N ILE A 177 10.09 -2.77 4.41
CA ILE A 177 9.15 -2.98 3.31
C ILE A 177 7.73 -2.74 3.79
N VAL A 178 6.93 -2.07 2.97
CA VAL A 178 5.51 -1.82 3.18
C VAL A 178 4.76 -2.09 1.89
N PHE A 179 3.66 -2.82 1.98
CA PHE A 179 2.73 -2.99 0.88
C PHE A 179 1.54 -2.07 1.09
N LYS A 180 1.27 -1.21 0.13
CA LYS A 180 0.20 -0.20 0.20
C LYS A 180 -0.88 -0.47 -0.83
N THR A 181 -2.15 -0.34 -0.43
CA THR A 181 -3.28 -0.24 -1.34
C THR A 181 -4.31 0.76 -0.82
N GLU A 182 -5.07 1.34 -1.72
CA GLU A 182 -6.19 2.23 -1.41
C GLU A 182 -7.47 1.40 -1.17
N LEU A 183 -8.33 1.88 -0.26
CA LEU A 183 -9.59 1.27 0.11
C LEU A 183 -10.76 2.09 -0.44
N TYR A 184 -11.64 1.42 -1.18
CA TYR A 184 -12.82 2.02 -1.80
C TYR A 184 -14.11 1.41 -1.25
N SER A 185 -15.18 2.20 -1.13
CA SER A 185 -16.52 1.75 -0.76
C SER A 185 -17.42 1.61 -2.01
N GLY A 186 -18.47 0.79 -1.91
CA GLY A 186 -19.58 0.80 -2.86
C GLY A 186 -19.38 0.05 -4.17
N ILE A 187 -18.22 -0.57 -4.47
CA ILE A 187 -18.01 -1.34 -5.70
C ILE A 187 -18.06 -2.85 -5.39
N PRO A 188 -19.07 -3.60 -5.87
CA PRO A 188 -19.12 -5.05 -5.70
C PRO A 188 -17.94 -5.74 -6.40
N ILE A 189 -17.33 -6.71 -5.76
CA ILE A 189 -16.19 -7.51 -6.27
C ILE A 189 -16.49 -8.15 -7.62
N GLU A 190 -17.73 -8.58 -7.83
CA GLU A 190 -18.17 -9.30 -9.03
C GLU A 190 -18.12 -8.45 -10.31
N ARG A 191 -18.04 -7.13 -10.18
CA ARG A 191 -17.99 -6.19 -11.32
C ARG A 191 -16.60 -5.71 -11.68
N ILE A 192 -15.57 -6.07 -10.92
CA ILE A 192 -14.19 -5.85 -11.34
C ILE A 192 -13.82 -7.03 -12.27
N ASN A 193 -14.44 -7.07 -13.43
CA ASN A 193 -13.88 -7.79 -14.55
C ASN A 193 -12.60 -7.07 -14.92
N ILE A 194 -11.48 -7.61 -14.42
CA ILE A 194 -10.18 -7.23 -14.94
C ILE A 194 -10.16 -7.70 -16.39
N LYS A 195 -10.64 -6.85 -17.29
CA LYS A 195 -10.28 -7.00 -18.70
C LYS A 195 -8.76 -7.13 -18.69
N LYS A 196 -8.24 -8.17 -19.32
CA LYS A 196 -6.81 -8.50 -19.44
C LYS A 196 -6.02 -7.43 -20.22
N GLU A 197 -6.38 -6.18 -20.10
CA GLU A 197 -5.68 -5.08 -20.73
C GLU A 197 -4.57 -4.62 -19.80
N GLN A 198 -3.38 -4.63 -20.35
CA GLN A 198 -2.14 -4.26 -19.66
C GLN A 198 -2.29 -2.87 -19.04
N PRO A 199 -1.93 -2.67 -17.76
CA PRO A 199 -1.82 -1.33 -17.23
C PRO A 199 -0.70 -0.62 -17.98
N HIS A 200 -1.04 0.34 -18.81
CA HIS A 200 -0.08 1.29 -19.32
C HIS A 200 0.33 2.20 -18.16
N TYR A 201 1.51 1.98 -17.62
CA TYR A 201 2.16 2.91 -16.72
C TYR A 201 2.54 4.16 -17.53
N VAL A 202 1.77 5.19 -17.41
CA VAL A 202 2.18 6.53 -17.75
C VAL A 202 2.16 7.32 -16.45
N ASP A 203 3.35 7.70 -15.98
CA ASP A 203 3.69 8.68 -14.93
C ASP A 203 2.91 8.62 -13.59
N GLY A 204 2.86 7.48 -12.95
CA GLY A 204 2.37 7.37 -11.57
C GLY A 204 0.86 7.56 -11.38
N SER A 205 0.07 7.67 -12.44
CA SER A 205 -1.39 7.71 -12.39
C SER A 205 -1.99 6.40 -12.89
N LEU A 206 -2.09 5.42 -12.00
CA LEU A 206 -2.59 4.07 -12.28
C LEU A 206 -4.09 4.00 -12.63
N TYR A 207 -4.79 5.13 -12.74
CA TYR A 207 -6.26 5.11 -12.71
C TYR A 207 -6.95 6.15 -13.59
N LYS A 208 -6.38 6.54 -14.73
CA LYS A 208 -7.06 7.54 -15.55
C LYS A 208 -7.93 7.02 -16.70
N LYS A 209 -7.98 5.70 -16.98
CA LYS A 209 -8.70 5.22 -18.17
C LYS A 209 -9.80 4.18 -17.99
N ASP A 210 -9.86 3.43 -16.90
CA ASP A 210 -10.74 2.26 -16.83
C ASP A 210 -12.01 2.44 -15.99
N PHE A 211 -12.33 3.66 -15.57
CA PHE A 211 -13.54 3.94 -14.78
C PHE A 211 -14.39 5.10 -15.32
N ASP A 212 -14.05 5.62 -16.48
CA ASP A 212 -14.87 6.64 -17.10
C ASP A 212 -15.98 5.98 -17.95
N GLU A 213 -17.21 6.26 -17.58
CA GLU A 213 -18.44 6.32 -18.36
C GLU A 213 -19.38 5.10 -18.50
N GLU A 214 -19.13 3.91 -17.98
CA GLU A 214 -20.11 2.82 -18.14
C GLU A 214 -20.99 2.49 -16.91
N TYR A 215 -20.99 3.32 -15.86
CA TYR A 215 -21.74 3.04 -14.62
C TYR A 215 -22.57 4.22 -14.09
N LEU A 216 -23.08 5.06 -14.98
CA LEU A 216 -24.07 6.09 -14.67
C LEU A 216 -25.36 5.89 -15.48
N ASP A 217 -25.91 4.66 -15.52
CA ASP A 217 -27.31 4.41 -15.86
C ASP A 217 -27.89 3.38 -14.89
#